data_6e0b45898e2b3af2b57337403e6dea46
#
_entry.id   6e0b45898e2b3af2b57337403e6dea46
#
_cell.length_a   1.000
_cell.length_b   1.000
_cell.length_c   1.000
_cell.angle_alpha   90.00
_cell.angle_beta   90.00
_cell.angle_gamma   90.00
#
_symmetry.space_group_name_H-M   'P 1'
#
loop_
_entity.id
_entity.type
_entity.pdbx_description
1 polymer ?
#
loop_
_entity_poly.entity_id
_entity_poly.type
_entity_poly.pdbx_seq_one_letter_code
_entity_poly.pdbx_strand_id
1 'polypeptide(L)'
;MRTPLTRRAFLGTTATAVAAAPALLRPAQGAEVIPGFDQTRTDYDRTKTWQPFSDRKIRVGLVGYGYCKFSAAFGFQDHPNVEVVAVSDLFPDRCAALARQVKCGKTYPSLEEMVKDDSIEAIFVATDAPSHARHCI
;
A
#
# COMPACT_ATOMS: atom_id res chain seq x y z
N MET A 1 -41.31 43.11 -13.78
CA MET A 1 -41.00 42.70 -12.41
C MET A 1 -40.81 41.18 -12.40
N ARG A 2 -39.60 40.68 -12.20
CA ARG A 2 -39.32 39.25 -12.12
C ARG A 2 -39.23 38.88 -10.64
N THR A 3 -40.12 38.03 -10.16
CA THR A 3 -40.12 37.51 -8.79
C THR A 3 -39.00 36.45 -8.68
N PRO A 4 -38.14 36.51 -7.65
CA PRO A 4 -37.11 35.50 -7.47
C PRO A 4 -37.69 34.16 -6.99
N LEU A 5 -37.33 33.10 -7.67
CA LEU A 5 -37.65 31.72 -7.27
C LEU A 5 -36.91 31.36 -5.98
N THR A 6 -37.66 31.08 -4.93
CA THR A 6 -37.08 30.63 -3.64
C THR A 6 -36.80 29.13 -3.67
N ARG A 7 -35.81 28.71 -2.88
CA ARG A 7 -35.41 27.28 -2.75
C ARG A 7 -36.55 26.33 -2.39
N ARG A 8 -37.61 26.82 -1.78
CA ARG A 8 -38.81 26.02 -1.45
C ARG A 8 -39.68 25.70 -2.66
N ALA A 9 -39.65 26.50 -3.73
CA ALA A 9 -40.43 26.25 -4.94
C ALA A 9 -39.82 25.12 -5.80
N PHE A 10 -38.55 24.79 -5.60
CA PHE A 10 -37.87 23.77 -6.37
C PHE A 10 -38.17 22.34 -5.88
N LEU A 11 -38.60 22.15 -4.64
CA LEU A 11 -38.86 20.84 -4.04
C LEU A 11 -40.31 20.34 -4.22
N GLY A 12 -41.16 21.13 -4.87
CA GLY A 12 -42.60 20.83 -4.98
C GLY A 12 -43.07 20.23 -6.32
N THR A 13 -42.19 20.04 -7.30
CA THR A 13 -42.66 19.74 -8.67
C THR A 13 -42.02 18.49 -9.32
N THR A 14 -41.63 17.49 -8.57
CA THR A 14 -41.19 16.22 -9.18
C THR A 14 -41.76 15.00 -8.44
N ALA A 15 -43.08 14.88 -8.47
CA ALA A 15 -43.74 13.61 -8.28
C ALA A 15 -44.24 13.10 -9.63
N THR A 16 -43.31 12.89 -10.56
CA THR A 16 -43.60 12.08 -11.74
C THR A 16 -43.23 10.66 -11.39
N ALA A 17 -44.24 9.81 -11.24
CA ALA A 17 -44.08 8.37 -11.07
C ALA A 17 -43.34 7.84 -12.32
N VAL A 18 -42.03 7.63 -12.22
CA VAL A 18 -41.27 6.86 -13.18
C VAL A 18 -41.61 5.40 -12.90
N ALA A 19 -42.42 4.80 -13.74
CA ALA A 19 -42.61 3.36 -13.78
C ALA A 19 -41.21 2.74 -13.97
N ALA A 20 -40.70 2.10 -12.94
CA ALA A 20 -39.46 1.37 -12.99
C ALA A 20 -39.68 0.16 -13.91
N ALA A 21 -39.25 0.30 -15.16
CA ALA A 21 -38.99 -0.88 -15.98
C ALA A 21 -37.87 -1.67 -15.28
N PRO A 22 -38.00 -3.01 -15.15
CA PRO A 22 -36.93 -3.80 -14.62
C PRO A 22 -35.70 -3.60 -15.52
N ALA A 23 -34.72 -2.90 -15.02
CA ALA A 23 -33.42 -2.84 -15.66
C ALA A 23 -32.92 -4.29 -15.67
N LEU A 24 -33.00 -4.95 -16.80
CA LEU A 24 -32.25 -6.16 -17.05
C LEU A 24 -30.80 -5.82 -16.76
N LEU A 25 -30.31 -6.23 -15.60
CA LEU A 25 -28.91 -6.24 -15.27
C LEU A 25 -28.22 -7.03 -16.40
N ARG A 26 -27.74 -6.31 -17.41
CA ARG A 26 -26.80 -6.91 -18.35
C ARG A 26 -25.65 -7.40 -17.49
N PRO A 27 -25.28 -8.69 -17.56
CA PRO A 27 -24.03 -9.13 -16.96
C PRO A 27 -22.95 -8.20 -17.51
N ALA A 28 -22.16 -7.64 -16.60
CA ALA A 28 -21.02 -6.84 -17.01
C ALA A 28 -20.25 -7.68 -18.03
N GLN A 29 -20.17 -7.18 -19.27
CA GLN A 29 -19.35 -7.81 -20.29
C GLN A 29 -17.97 -7.91 -19.68
N GLY A 30 -17.42 -9.13 -19.64
CA GLY A 30 -16.16 -9.42 -18.97
C GLY A 30 -15.13 -8.35 -19.33
N ALA A 31 -14.50 -7.78 -18.32
CA ALA A 31 -13.46 -6.79 -18.54
C ALA A 31 -12.48 -7.36 -19.56
N GLU A 32 -12.20 -6.59 -20.61
CA GLU A 32 -11.25 -6.96 -21.64
C GLU A 32 -9.91 -7.28 -20.94
N VAL A 33 -9.47 -8.52 -21.09
CA VAL A 33 -8.22 -8.98 -20.45
C VAL A 33 -7.09 -8.28 -21.16
N ILE A 34 -6.40 -7.37 -20.48
CA ILE A 34 -5.20 -6.72 -20.99
C ILE A 34 -4.08 -7.75 -20.95
N PRO A 35 -3.50 -8.16 -22.10
CA PRO A 35 -2.41 -9.12 -22.11
C PRO A 35 -1.25 -8.65 -21.23
N GLY A 36 -0.77 -9.51 -20.33
CA GLY A 36 0.28 -9.15 -19.36
C GLY A 36 -0.23 -8.66 -18.00
N PHE A 37 -1.52 -8.36 -17.89
CA PHE A 37 -2.21 -8.21 -16.61
C PHE A 37 -3.14 -9.41 -16.45
N ASP A 38 -2.56 -10.58 -16.38
CA ASP A 38 -3.33 -11.75 -16.02
C ASP A 38 -4.01 -11.46 -14.68
N GLN A 39 -5.31 -11.68 -14.67
CA GLN A 39 -6.08 -11.74 -13.46
C GLN A 39 -5.68 -13.01 -12.70
N THR A 40 -4.42 -13.16 -12.42
CA THR A 40 -3.98 -13.99 -11.34
C THR A 40 -4.56 -13.31 -10.11
N ARG A 41 -5.82 -13.64 -9.80
CA ARG A 41 -6.26 -13.60 -8.42
C ARG A 41 -5.20 -14.39 -7.68
N THR A 42 -4.21 -13.70 -7.21
CA THR A 42 -3.47 -14.17 -6.08
C THR A 42 -4.51 -14.16 -4.98
N ASP A 43 -5.24 -15.26 -4.84
CA ASP A 43 -5.87 -15.59 -3.59
C ASP A 43 -4.70 -15.69 -2.62
N TYR A 44 -4.31 -14.52 -2.12
CA TYR A 44 -3.30 -14.41 -1.10
C TYR A 44 -3.95 -15.02 0.12
N ASP A 45 -3.79 -16.32 0.20
CA ASP A 45 -4.24 -17.08 1.35
C ASP A 45 -3.36 -16.64 2.52
N ARG A 46 -3.85 -15.65 3.25
CA ARG A 46 -3.19 -15.12 4.46
C ARG A 46 -3.01 -16.19 5.52
N THR A 47 -3.59 -17.37 5.33
CA THR A 47 -3.43 -18.52 6.23
C THR A 47 -2.19 -19.35 5.87
N LYS A 48 -1.63 -19.17 4.66
CA LYS A 48 -0.38 -19.84 4.29
C LYS A 48 0.78 -19.14 4.98
N THR A 49 1.34 -19.82 5.95
CA THR A 49 2.63 -19.41 6.55
C THR A 49 3.72 -19.50 5.50
N TRP A 50 4.60 -18.49 5.48
CA TRP A 50 5.78 -18.49 4.67
C TRP A 50 6.60 -19.77 4.92
N GLN A 51 7.05 -20.44 3.85
CA GLN A 51 7.92 -21.60 3.96
C GLN A 51 9.37 -21.17 3.72
N PRO A 52 10.33 -21.69 4.49
CA PRO A 52 11.74 -21.40 4.25
C PRO A 52 12.22 -22.03 2.95
N PHE A 53 13.02 -21.28 2.18
CA PHE A 53 13.73 -21.80 1.00
C PHE A 53 15.08 -22.39 1.35
N SER A 54 15.67 -21.98 2.47
CA SER A 54 16.99 -22.37 2.94
C SER A 54 17.14 -22.08 4.43
N ASP A 55 18.24 -22.52 5.03
CA ASP A 55 18.60 -22.18 6.41
C ASP A 55 19.15 -20.75 6.55
N ARG A 56 19.44 -20.08 5.43
CA ARG A 56 19.99 -18.73 5.40
C ARG A 56 18.89 -17.68 5.67
N LYS A 57 19.20 -16.72 6.53
CA LYS A 57 18.43 -15.49 6.68
C LYS A 57 19.12 -14.35 5.96
N ILE A 58 18.33 -13.53 5.29
CA ILE A 58 18.77 -12.29 4.63
C ILE A 58 18.47 -11.14 5.58
N ARG A 59 19.49 -10.34 5.91
CA ARG A 59 19.34 -9.16 6.77
C ARG A 59 18.83 -7.99 5.94
N VAL A 60 17.63 -7.54 6.25
CA VAL A 60 16.89 -6.55 5.45
C VAL A 60 16.71 -5.25 6.23
N GLY A 61 16.98 -4.13 5.54
CA GLY A 61 16.58 -2.80 5.97
C GLY A 61 15.24 -2.40 5.35
N LEU A 62 14.38 -1.75 6.10
CA LEU A 62 13.11 -1.20 5.60
C LEU A 62 13.16 0.33 5.61
N VAL A 63 12.84 0.98 4.48
CA VAL A 63 12.88 2.42 4.34
C VAL A 63 11.54 2.97 3.91
N GLY A 64 11.05 3.95 4.68
CA GLY A 64 9.81 4.66 4.42
C GLY A 64 8.60 4.06 5.13
N TYR A 65 7.98 4.86 5.98
CA TYR A 65 6.73 4.53 6.69
C TYR A 65 5.71 5.65 6.44
N GLY A 66 5.51 5.93 5.14
CA GLY A 66 4.63 6.99 4.69
C GLY A 66 3.15 6.66 4.89
N TYR A 67 2.30 7.33 4.10
CA TYR A 67 0.85 7.24 4.21
C TYR A 67 0.32 5.79 4.09
N CYS A 68 0.85 5.02 3.16
CA CYS A 68 0.40 3.64 2.91
C CYS A 68 1.02 2.61 3.87
N LYS A 69 2.00 2.98 4.69
CA LYS A 69 2.74 2.09 5.61
C LYS A 69 3.24 0.82 4.92
N PHE A 70 3.64 0.94 3.66
CA PHE A 70 3.84 -0.16 2.73
C PHE A 70 4.99 -1.09 3.15
N SER A 71 6.06 -0.51 3.72
CA SER A 71 7.21 -1.26 4.23
C SER A 71 6.86 -2.31 5.30
N ALA A 72 5.82 -2.04 6.11
CA ALA A 72 5.36 -2.98 7.11
C ALA A 72 4.18 -3.87 6.63
N ALA A 73 3.47 -3.43 5.58
CA ALA A 73 2.27 -4.12 5.09
C ALA A 73 2.59 -5.42 4.33
N PHE A 74 3.79 -5.54 3.77
CA PHE A 74 4.21 -6.75 3.05
C PHE A 74 4.47 -7.96 3.92
N GLY A 75 4.61 -7.80 5.24
CA GLY A 75 4.84 -8.90 6.15
C GLY A 75 6.21 -9.58 5.99
N PHE A 76 7.22 -8.90 5.45
CA PHE A 76 8.58 -9.44 5.34
C PHE A 76 9.15 -9.90 6.67
N GLN A 77 8.77 -9.22 7.75
CA GLN A 77 9.15 -9.58 9.11
C GLN A 77 8.67 -10.96 9.54
N ASP A 78 7.69 -11.53 8.85
CA ASP A 78 7.13 -12.84 9.17
C ASP A 78 7.70 -13.96 8.28
N HIS A 79 8.56 -13.61 7.31
CA HIS A 79 9.19 -14.60 6.44
C HIS A 79 10.38 -15.28 7.11
N PRO A 80 10.47 -16.63 7.13
CA PRO A 80 11.52 -17.35 7.86
C PRO A 80 12.95 -17.05 7.36
N ASN A 81 13.12 -16.70 6.09
CA ASN A 81 14.42 -16.34 5.50
C ASN A 81 14.72 -14.84 5.55
N VAL A 82 13.92 -14.04 6.23
CA VAL A 82 14.13 -12.60 6.38
C VAL A 82 14.33 -12.25 7.85
N GLU A 83 15.30 -11.39 8.08
CA GLU A 83 15.53 -10.75 9.37
C GLU A 83 15.54 -9.24 9.15
N VAL A 84 14.55 -8.55 9.68
CA VAL A 84 14.52 -7.08 9.63
C VAL A 84 15.47 -6.54 10.68
N VAL A 85 16.62 -6.04 10.23
CA VAL A 85 17.70 -5.59 11.12
C VAL A 85 17.78 -4.09 11.29
N ALA A 86 17.17 -3.31 10.39
CA ALA A 86 17.21 -1.86 10.42
C ALA A 86 15.97 -1.24 9.80
N VAL A 87 15.60 -0.05 10.25
CA VAL A 87 14.54 0.76 9.66
C VAL A 87 14.97 2.20 9.51
N SER A 88 14.40 2.90 8.52
CA SER A 88 14.62 4.32 8.30
C SER A 88 13.35 5.02 7.81
N ASP A 89 13.18 6.25 8.27
CA ASP A 89 12.24 7.22 7.71
C ASP A 89 12.81 8.63 7.99
N LEU A 90 12.57 9.56 7.07
CA LEU A 90 13.02 10.95 7.24
C LEU A 90 12.35 11.65 8.43
N PHE A 91 11.16 11.18 8.81
CA PHE A 91 10.43 11.70 9.97
C PHE A 91 10.67 10.80 11.19
N PRO A 92 11.29 11.30 12.26
CA PRO A 92 11.63 10.50 13.44
C PRO A 92 10.43 9.74 14.05
N ASP A 93 9.28 10.37 14.09
CA ASP A 93 8.06 9.73 14.62
C ASP A 93 7.61 8.53 13.79
N ARG A 94 7.72 8.64 12.45
CA ARG A 94 7.41 7.56 11.53
C ARG A 94 8.44 6.44 11.62
N CYS A 95 9.72 6.80 11.70
CA CYS A 95 10.80 5.85 11.92
C CYS A 95 10.58 5.04 13.20
N ALA A 96 10.27 5.71 14.31
CA ALA A 96 9.96 5.06 15.58
C ALA A 96 8.70 4.17 15.50
N ALA A 97 7.69 4.59 14.74
CA ALA A 97 6.48 3.80 14.53
C ALA A 97 6.77 2.54 13.70
N LEU A 98 7.58 2.65 12.63
CA LEU A 98 8.03 1.52 11.83
C LEU A 98 8.83 0.54 12.68
N ALA A 99 9.80 1.04 13.46
CA ALA A 99 10.63 0.23 14.34
C ALA A 99 9.80 -0.63 15.32
N ARG A 100 8.77 -0.01 15.91
CA ARG A 100 7.83 -0.74 16.79
C ARG A 100 7.03 -1.79 16.02
N GLN A 101 6.54 -1.45 14.83
CA GLN A 101 5.70 -2.34 14.02
C GLN A 101 6.45 -3.61 13.61
N VAL A 102 7.71 -3.48 13.22
CA VAL A 102 8.53 -4.61 12.77
C VAL A 102 9.45 -5.17 13.88
N LYS A 103 9.31 -4.66 15.09
CA LYS A 103 10.10 -5.08 16.29
C LYS A 103 11.61 -4.97 16.08
N CYS A 104 12.04 -3.94 15.38
CA CYS A 104 13.44 -3.66 15.10
C CYS A 104 13.95 -2.51 15.98
N GLY A 105 15.10 -2.70 16.63
CA GLY A 105 15.69 -1.69 17.51
C GLY A 105 16.65 -0.72 16.81
N LYS A 106 17.14 -1.03 15.60
CA LYS A 106 18.12 -0.23 14.90
C LYS A 106 17.46 0.73 13.92
N THR A 107 17.70 2.01 14.09
CA THR A 107 17.08 3.06 13.26
C THR A 107 18.14 3.93 12.60
N TYR A 108 17.83 4.43 11.39
CA TYR A 108 18.66 5.36 10.65
C TYR A 108 17.87 6.62 10.28
N PRO A 109 18.52 7.80 10.26
CA PRO A 109 17.85 9.06 9.92
C PRO A 109 17.52 9.15 8.42
N SER A 110 18.19 8.38 7.59
CA SER A 110 17.96 8.36 6.14
C SER A 110 18.42 7.05 5.51
N LEU A 111 18.03 6.83 4.26
CA LEU A 111 18.51 5.70 3.45
C LEU A 111 20.03 5.80 3.24
N GLU A 112 20.54 7.02 2.96
CA GLU A 112 21.96 7.27 2.70
C GLU A 112 22.85 6.89 3.90
N GLU A 113 22.34 7.00 5.11
CA GLU A 113 23.05 6.52 6.29
C GLU A 113 22.91 5.00 6.47
N MET A 114 21.74 4.46 6.14
CA MET A 114 21.51 3.02 6.25
C MET A 114 22.37 2.20 5.29
N VAL A 115 22.59 2.67 4.06
CA VAL A 115 23.39 1.93 3.04
C VAL A 115 24.87 1.83 3.39
N LYS A 116 25.35 2.59 4.35
CA LYS A 116 26.73 2.50 4.85
C LYS A 116 26.94 1.33 5.80
N ASP A 117 25.89 0.66 6.19
CA ASP A 117 25.95 -0.48 7.10
C ASP A 117 26.10 -1.79 6.34
N ASP A 118 27.32 -2.30 6.27
CA ASP A 118 27.68 -3.56 5.60
C ASP A 118 26.98 -4.78 6.20
N SER A 119 26.33 -4.64 7.35
CA SER A 119 25.56 -5.71 7.95
C SER A 119 24.20 -5.91 7.29
N ILE A 120 23.75 -4.97 6.44
CA ILE A 120 22.48 -5.03 5.73
C ILE A 120 22.73 -5.59 4.32
N GLU A 121 22.07 -6.69 3.99
CA GLU A 121 22.26 -7.39 2.71
C GLU A 121 21.28 -6.93 1.64
N ALA A 122 20.12 -6.44 2.04
CA ALA A 122 19.08 -5.95 1.14
C ALA A 122 18.30 -4.80 1.78
N ILE A 123 17.80 -3.89 0.96
CA ILE A 123 16.97 -2.79 1.42
C ILE A 123 15.66 -2.79 0.63
N PHE A 124 14.54 -2.76 1.35
CA PHE A 124 13.23 -2.54 0.78
C PHE A 124 12.87 -1.05 0.88
N VAL A 125 12.73 -0.40 -0.27
CA VAL A 125 12.43 1.03 -0.36
C VAL A 125 10.95 1.23 -0.61
N ALA A 126 10.26 1.88 0.33
CA ALA A 126 8.85 2.24 0.27
C ALA A 126 8.65 3.75 0.50
N THR A 127 9.47 4.55 -0.18
CA THR A 127 9.39 6.00 -0.18
C THR A 127 8.39 6.52 -1.21
N ASP A 128 8.24 7.83 -1.31
CA ASP A 128 7.39 8.47 -2.32
C ASP A 128 7.96 8.27 -3.75
N ALA A 129 7.09 8.25 -4.75
CA ALA A 129 7.45 7.99 -6.13
C ALA A 129 8.53 8.95 -6.70
N PRO A 130 8.53 10.26 -6.41
CA PRO A 130 9.59 11.16 -6.85
C PRO A 130 10.98 10.79 -6.32
N SER A 131 11.06 10.19 -5.14
CA SER A 131 12.32 9.82 -4.50
C SER A 131 12.86 8.47 -4.96
N HIS A 132 12.02 7.59 -5.53
CA HIS A 132 12.43 6.24 -5.90
C HIS A 132 13.62 6.21 -6.88
N ALA A 133 13.60 7.05 -7.92
CA ALA A 133 14.70 7.09 -8.88
C ALA A 133 16.04 7.35 -8.20
N ARG A 134 16.09 8.33 -7.30
CA ARG A 134 17.27 8.67 -6.54
C ARG A 134 17.69 7.59 -5.53
N HIS A 135 16.72 6.90 -4.94
CA HIS A 135 16.97 5.91 -3.90
C HIS A 135 17.35 4.53 -4.45
N CYS A 136 17.04 4.24 -5.72
CA CYS A 136 17.27 2.94 -6.32
C CYS A 136 18.39 2.93 -7.39
N ILE A 137 19.01 4.07 -7.68
CA ILE A 137 20.14 4.23 -8.61
C ILE A 137 21.40 4.56 -7.84
#